data_2a31d9c3f7558b3443351e0e9ce78b51
#
_entry.id   2a31d9c3f7558b3443351e0e9ce78b51
#
_cell.length_a   1.000
_cell.length_b   1.000
_cell.length_c   1.000
_cell.angle_alpha   90.00
_cell.angle_beta   90.00
_cell.angle_gamma   90.00
#
_symmetry.space_group_name_H-M   'P 1'
#
loop_
_entity.id
_entity.type
_entity.pdbx_description
1 polymer ?
#
loop_
_entity_poly.entity_id
_entity_poly.type
_entity_poly.pdbx_seq_one_letter_code
_entity_poly.pdbx_strand_id
1 'polypeptide(L)'
;MSKDQLVDRMIASKGRIKYQSIRSGGFADSDWSRLTDVCQNMFKWSFAIDDTPGISLVEIKRKARKFAKRHSLDVLVIDYLQLMRLPARENRVQAIGEVSRGLKQLARELDVTIIALSQLNRGVDSRQDKRPTMSDLRDSGEIEQDADVILFPFRPAAYCEKCRDKIDDMTHNLVAHQSQAEVIIEKQRNGERNVSIPMVWHGHYQRFESLEMGK
;
A
#
# COMPACT_ATOMS: atom_id res chain seq x y z
N MET A 1 6.15 -4.76 -10.70
CA MET A 1 4.84 -4.45 -11.32
C MET A 1 5.08 -3.31 -12.31
N SER A 2 4.56 -3.41 -13.54
CA SER A 2 4.69 -2.33 -14.52
C SER A 2 3.72 -1.19 -14.19
N LYS A 3 4.01 0.02 -14.72
CA LYS A 3 3.09 1.17 -14.59
C LYS A 3 1.69 0.87 -15.16
N ASP A 4 1.61 0.10 -16.24
CA ASP A 4 0.31 -0.26 -16.84
C ASP A 4 -0.54 -1.12 -15.89
N GLN A 5 0.09 -2.12 -15.25
CA GLN A 5 -0.60 -2.95 -14.24
C GLN A 5 -1.07 -2.14 -13.03
N LEU A 6 -0.36 -1.09 -12.66
CA LEU A 6 -0.78 -0.19 -11.59
C LEU A 6 -2.00 0.63 -12.01
N VAL A 7 -1.96 1.20 -13.23
CA VAL A 7 -3.10 1.93 -13.80
C VAL A 7 -4.34 1.04 -13.91
N ASP A 8 -4.20 -0.20 -14.39
CA ASP A 8 -5.30 -1.16 -14.46
C ASP A 8 -5.96 -1.40 -13.08
N ARG A 9 -5.14 -1.52 -12.03
CA ARG A 9 -5.66 -1.67 -10.65
C ARG A 9 -6.35 -0.40 -10.16
N MET A 10 -5.83 0.76 -10.50
CA MET A 10 -6.47 2.04 -10.16
C MET A 10 -7.83 2.17 -10.85
N ILE A 11 -7.93 1.80 -12.14
CA ILE A 11 -9.18 1.77 -12.89
C ILE A 11 -10.16 0.79 -12.23
N ALA A 12 -9.71 -0.44 -11.92
CA ALA A 12 -10.53 -1.45 -11.26
C ALA A 12 -11.10 -0.93 -9.93
N SER A 13 -10.24 -0.35 -9.11
CA SER A 13 -10.58 0.17 -7.79
C SER A 13 -11.55 1.35 -7.87
N LYS A 14 -11.30 2.32 -8.72
CA LYS A 14 -12.11 3.52 -8.83
C LYS A 14 -13.43 3.29 -9.56
N GLY A 15 -13.41 2.50 -10.64
CA GLY A 15 -14.60 2.20 -11.44
C GLY A 15 -15.46 1.09 -10.87
N ARG A 16 -15.01 0.39 -9.80
CA ARG A 16 -15.65 -0.84 -9.33
C ARG A 16 -15.86 -1.83 -10.48
N ILE A 17 -14.85 -1.93 -11.35
CA ILE A 17 -14.81 -2.86 -12.47
C ILE A 17 -13.94 -4.04 -12.06
N LYS A 18 -14.35 -5.26 -12.39
CA LYS A 18 -13.56 -6.44 -12.05
C LYS A 18 -12.18 -6.33 -12.69
N TYR A 19 -11.12 -6.44 -11.88
CA TYR A 19 -9.73 -6.37 -12.36
C TYR A 19 -9.46 -7.41 -13.46
N GLN A 20 -10.07 -8.60 -13.34
CA GLN A 20 -9.95 -9.63 -14.35
C GLN A 20 -10.56 -9.21 -15.71
N SER A 21 -11.70 -8.50 -15.71
CA SER A 21 -12.33 -7.97 -16.92
C SER A 21 -11.43 -6.96 -17.64
N ILE A 22 -10.73 -6.11 -16.89
CA ILE A 22 -9.76 -5.16 -17.47
C ILE A 22 -8.62 -5.91 -18.15
N ARG A 23 -8.08 -6.96 -17.51
CA ARG A 23 -6.97 -7.74 -18.05
C ARG A 23 -7.34 -8.60 -19.27
N SER A 24 -8.55 -9.14 -19.32
CA SER A 24 -9.00 -10.03 -20.38
C SER A 24 -9.75 -9.33 -21.51
N GLY A 25 -10.14 -8.05 -21.32
CA GLY A 25 -11.00 -7.33 -22.25
C GLY A 25 -12.48 -7.74 -22.19
N GLY A 26 -12.85 -8.62 -21.24
CA GLY A 26 -14.22 -9.13 -21.09
C GLY A 26 -15.09 -8.20 -20.25
N PHE A 27 -15.54 -7.09 -20.81
CA PHE A 27 -16.39 -6.11 -20.16
C PHE A 27 -17.87 -6.44 -20.35
N ALA A 28 -18.68 -6.25 -19.29
CA ALA A 28 -20.12 -6.15 -19.43
C ALA A 28 -20.51 -4.78 -20.00
N ASP A 29 -21.68 -4.67 -20.62
CA ASP A 29 -22.14 -3.39 -21.19
C ASP A 29 -22.16 -2.25 -20.16
N SER A 30 -22.53 -2.55 -18.93
CA SER A 30 -22.51 -1.58 -17.82
C SER A 30 -21.09 -1.15 -17.41
N ASP A 31 -20.04 -1.91 -17.75
CA ASP A 31 -18.67 -1.58 -17.41
C ASP A 31 -18.09 -0.49 -18.31
N TRP A 32 -18.56 -0.38 -19.54
CA TRP A 32 -18.07 0.59 -20.50
C TRP A 32 -18.31 2.04 -20.08
N SER A 33 -19.52 2.34 -19.59
CA SER A 33 -19.82 3.67 -19.04
C SER A 33 -18.91 3.99 -17.86
N ARG A 34 -18.80 3.07 -16.90
CA ARG A 34 -17.93 3.24 -15.71
C ARG A 34 -16.46 3.40 -16.07
N LEU A 35 -15.99 2.63 -17.05
CA LEU A 35 -14.61 2.73 -17.55
C LEU A 35 -14.35 4.12 -18.14
N THR A 36 -15.27 4.61 -18.99
CA THR A 36 -15.17 5.94 -19.61
C THR A 36 -15.11 7.03 -18.55
N ASP A 37 -16.03 6.98 -17.57
CA ASP A 37 -16.10 7.98 -16.49
C ASP A 37 -14.82 7.98 -15.64
N VAL A 38 -14.30 6.81 -15.32
CA VAL A 38 -13.06 6.71 -14.54
C VAL A 38 -11.88 7.24 -15.32
N CYS A 39 -11.73 6.88 -16.60
CA CYS A 39 -10.65 7.38 -17.43
C CYS A 39 -10.70 8.90 -17.56
N GLN A 40 -11.88 9.48 -17.82
CA GLN A 40 -12.05 10.94 -17.89
C GLN A 40 -11.68 11.64 -16.57
N ASN A 41 -12.02 11.04 -15.43
CA ASN A 41 -11.65 11.59 -14.14
C ASN A 41 -10.15 11.46 -13.87
N MET A 42 -9.54 10.32 -14.22
CA MET A 42 -8.09 10.10 -14.04
C MET A 42 -7.24 11.02 -14.88
N PHE A 43 -7.70 11.43 -16.07
CA PHE A 43 -7.01 12.44 -16.89
C PHE A 43 -6.88 13.82 -16.21
N LYS A 44 -7.74 14.11 -15.24
CA LYS A 44 -7.69 15.36 -14.47
C LYS A 44 -6.72 15.28 -13.29
N TRP A 45 -6.20 14.09 -12.96
CA TRP A 45 -5.32 13.91 -11.81
C TRP A 45 -3.90 14.34 -12.16
N SER A 46 -3.29 15.11 -11.27
CA SER A 46 -1.88 15.42 -11.34
C SER A 46 -1.09 14.30 -10.64
N PHE A 47 -0.79 13.22 -11.38
CA PHE A 47 0.07 12.18 -10.83
C PHE A 47 1.06 11.65 -11.87
N ALA A 48 2.19 11.13 -11.41
CA ALA A 48 3.21 10.51 -12.24
C ALA A 48 3.64 9.18 -11.66
N ILE A 49 3.91 8.21 -12.51
CA ILE A 49 4.45 6.90 -12.12
C ILE A 49 5.88 6.80 -12.63
N ASP A 50 6.77 6.42 -11.72
CA ASP A 50 8.17 6.11 -12.05
C ASP A 50 8.42 4.63 -11.75
N ASP A 51 8.55 3.82 -12.77
CA ASP A 51 8.80 2.38 -12.67
C ASP A 51 10.29 2.00 -12.85
N THR A 52 11.20 2.95 -12.61
CA THR A 52 12.65 2.71 -12.66
C THR A 52 13.05 1.64 -11.62
N PRO A 53 13.58 0.48 -12.05
CA PRO A 53 13.97 -0.58 -11.15
C PRO A 53 15.19 -0.19 -10.32
N GLY A 54 15.22 -0.58 -9.03
CA GLY A 54 16.36 -0.34 -8.16
C GLY A 54 16.76 1.13 -8.03
N ILE A 55 15.77 2.03 -7.98
CA ILE A 55 16.00 3.46 -7.81
C ILE A 55 16.71 3.75 -6.48
N SER A 56 17.70 4.63 -6.48
CA SER A 56 18.41 5.05 -5.28
C SER A 56 17.73 6.25 -4.60
N LEU A 57 18.03 6.47 -3.31
CA LEU A 57 17.57 7.64 -2.56
C LEU A 57 17.98 8.97 -3.26
N VAL A 58 19.17 9.03 -3.81
CA VAL A 58 19.67 10.23 -4.52
C VAL A 58 18.83 10.52 -5.75
N GLU A 59 18.48 9.47 -6.51
CA GLU A 59 17.62 9.61 -7.69
C GLU A 59 16.20 10.01 -7.32
N ILE A 60 15.62 9.42 -6.25
CA ILE A 60 14.31 9.82 -5.73
C ILE A 60 14.33 11.32 -5.37
N LYS A 61 15.30 11.76 -4.57
CA LYS A 61 15.45 13.17 -4.18
C LYS A 61 15.53 14.09 -5.40
N ARG A 62 16.34 13.71 -6.39
CA ARG A 62 16.50 14.50 -7.63
C ARG A 62 15.21 14.57 -8.44
N LYS A 63 14.52 13.43 -8.62
CA LYS A 63 13.26 13.35 -9.39
C LYS A 63 12.14 14.10 -8.68
N ALA A 64 11.98 13.93 -7.35
CA ALA A 64 10.96 14.62 -6.55
C ALA A 64 11.15 16.14 -6.60
N ARG A 65 12.37 16.64 -6.40
CA ARG A 65 12.67 18.09 -6.53
C ARG A 65 12.38 18.63 -7.93
N LYS A 66 12.72 17.83 -8.97
CA LYS A 66 12.44 18.24 -10.36
C LYS A 66 10.93 18.30 -10.63
N PHE A 67 10.17 17.33 -10.09
CA PHE A 67 8.72 17.30 -10.22
C PHE A 67 8.07 18.46 -9.45
N ALA A 68 8.45 18.67 -8.19
CA ALA A 68 7.92 19.76 -7.35
C ALA A 68 8.17 21.17 -7.92
N LYS A 69 9.24 21.36 -8.69
CA LYS A 69 9.50 22.63 -9.38
C LYS A 69 8.54 22.92 -10.57
N ARG A 70 7.92 21.88 -11.12
CA ARG A 70 7.07 21.99 -12.33
C ARG A 70 5.60 21.78 -12.04
N HIS A 71 5.31 21.04 -11.00
CA HIS A 71 3.98 20.60 -10.60
C HIS A 71 3.86 20.69 -9.09
N SER A 72 2.64 20.83 -8.58
CA SER A 72 2.40 20.59 -7.16
C SER A 72 2.70 19.13 -6.82
N LEU A 73 3.45 18.91 -5.74
CA LEU A 73 3.73 17.60 -5.19
C LEU A 73 3.26 17.57 -3.74
N ASP A 74 2.17 16.89 -3.47
CA ASP A 74 1.58 16.79 -2.14
C ASP A 74 1.94 15.46 -1.47
N VAL A 75 2.02 14.38 -2.29
CA VAL A 75 2.29 13.02 -1.80
C VAL A 75 3.30 12.32 -2.70
N LEU A 76 4.29 11.69 -2.08
CA LEU A 76 5.24 10.78 -2.73
C LEU A 76 5.06 9.37 -2.18
N VAL A 77 4.71 8.41 -3.03
CA VAL A 77 4.57 6.99 -2.66
C VAL A 77 5.76 6.19 -3.15
N ILE A 78 6.32 5.35 -2.29
CA ILE A 78 7.46 4.45 -2.60
C ILE A 78 7.04 3.00 -2.32
N ASP A 79 6.93 2.20 -3.38
CA ASP A 79 6.56 0.78 -3.31
C ASP A 79 7.71 -0.08 -3.84
N TYR A 80 8.53 -0.68 -2.99
CA TYR A 80 8.70 -0.60 -1.54
C TYR A 80 10.19 -0.46 -1.21
N LEU A 81 10.53 -0.08 0.01
CA LEU A 81 11.90 0.31 0.40
C LEU A 81 12.96 -0.73 0.08
N GLN A 82 12.65 -2.02 0.23
CA GLN A 82 13.60 -3.11 0.04
C GLN A 82 13.97 -3.37 -1.43
N LEU A 83 13.22 -2.81 -2.39
CA LEU A 83 13.55 -2.84 -3.83
C LEU A 83 14.47 -1.70 -4.26
N MET A 84 14.66 -0.71 -3.40
CA MET A 84 15.58 0.38 -3.70
C MET A 84 17.04 -0.09 -3.75
N ARG A 85 17.85 0.59 -4.53
CA ARG A 85 19.31 0.45 -4.45
C ARG A 85 19.77 1.10 -3.15
N LEU A 86 20.12 0.25 -2.20
CA LEU A 86 20.60 0.70 -0.90
C LEU A 86 22.03 1.19 -0.97
N PRO A 87 22.41 2.17 -0.12
CA PRO A 87 23.81 2.58 0.01
C PRO A 87 24.66 1.43 0.52
N ALA A 88 25.96 1.41 0.13
CA ALA A 88 26.92 0.42 0.61
C ALA A 88 27.13 0.63 2.12
N ARG A 89 26.70 -0.34 2.92
CA ARG A 89 26.87 -0.39 4.38
C ARG A 89 27.15 -1.82 4.79
N GLU A 90 27.77 -1.99 5.92
CA GLU A 90 28.07 -3.31 6.50
C GLU A 90 26.81 -4.10 6.83
N ASN A 91 25.74 -3.42 7.19
CA ASN A 91 24.47 -4.01 7.60
C ASN A 91 23.31 -3.40 6.80
N ARG A 92 22.41 -4.29 6.31
CA ARG A 92 21.19 -3.90 5.60
C ARG A 92 20.28 -3.00 6.44
N VAL A 93 20.20 -3.21 7.74
CA VAL A 93 19.43 -2.38 8.67
C VAL A 93 19.92 -0.93 8.63
N GLN A 94 21.24 -0.71 8.68
CA GLN A 94 21.84 0.62 8.61
C GLN A 94 21.56 1.30 7.25
N ALA A 95 21.61 0.52 6.16
CA ALA A 95 21.33 1.04 4.83
C ALA A 95 19.86 1.48 4.69
N ILE A 96 18.92 0.71 5.21
CA ILE A 96 17.49 1.06 5.25
C ILE A 96 17.27 2.27 6.16
N GLY A 97 17.92 2.35 7.31
CA GLY A 97 17.87 3.51 8.20
C GLY A 97 18.36 4.80 7.54
N GLU A 98 19.45 4.74 6.75
CA GLU A 98 19.90 5.89 5.99
C GLU A 98 18.85 6.35 4.96
N VAL A 99 18.21 5.39 4.27
CA VAL A 99 17.13 5.70 3.34
C VAL A 99 15.95 6.34 4.07
N SER A 100 15.52 5.77 5.20
CA SER A 100 14.42 6.27 6.02
C SER A 100 14.65 7.72 6.46
N ARG A 101 15.79 7.99 7.08
CA ARG A 101 16.19 9.36 7.47
C ARG A 101 16.25 10.31 6.28
N GLY A 102 16.78 9.84 5.14
CA GLY A 102 16.87 10.63 3.94
C GLY A 102 15.52 10.97 3.32
N LEU A 103 14.54 10.08 3.43
CA LEU A 103 13.16 10.33 3.02
C LEU A 103 12.46 11.31 3.99
N LYS A 104 12.67 11.15 5.29
CA LYS A 104 12.16 12.10 6.29
C LYS A 104 12.67 13.53 6.07
N GLN A 105 13.97 13.66 5.72
CA GLN A 105 14.54 14.96 5.35
C GLN A 105 13.88 15.53 4.09
N LEU A 106 13.68 14.70 3.06
CA LEU A 106 13.03 15.11 1.82
C LEU A 106 11.59 15.57 2.03
N ALA A 107 10.83 14.84 2.89
CA ALA A 107 9.47 15.22 3.24
C ALA A 107 9.40 16.63 3.84
N ARG A 108 10.32 16.94 4.75
CA ARG A 108 10.41 18.28 5.36
C ARG A 108 10.90 19.34 4.39
N GLU A 109 11.86 19.01 3.53
CA GLU A 109 12.43 19.94 2.55
C GLU A 109 11.40 20.40 1.52
N LEU A 110 10.55 19.47 1.04
CA LEU A 110 9.56 19.74 0.01
C LEU A 110 8.17 20.03 0.56
N ASP A 111 8.00 19.93 1.88
CA ASP A 111 6.70 20.01 2.56
C ASP A 111 5.66 19.05 1.99
N VAL A 112 6.07 17.78 1.81
CA VAL A 112 5.25 16.72 1.22
C VAL A 112 5.05 15.55 2.16
N THR A 113 3.94 14.84 2.02
CA THR A 113 3.73 13.57 2.69
C THR A 113 4.46 12.44 1.93
N ILE A 114 5.32 11.68 2.61
CA ILE A 114 5.93 10.48 2.04
C ILE A 114 5.27 9.24 2.63
N ILE A 115 4.72 8.40 1.75
CA ILE A 115 4.18 7.08 2.08
C ILE A 115 5.18 6.04 1.57
N ALA A 116 5.90 5.40 2.47
CA ALA A 116 6.86 4.37 2.14
C ALA A 116 6.32 2.99 2.55
N LEU A 117 6.18 2.09 1.59
CA LEU A 117 5.81 0.72 1.86
C LEU A 117 7.06 -0.04 2.31
N SER A 118 6.87 -0.92 3.28
CA SER A 118 7.92 -1.80 3.79
C SER A 118 7.42 -3.22 3.93
N GLN A 119 8.24 -4.17 3.51
CA GLN A 119 7.95 -5.58 3.69
C GLN A 119 8.15 -5.96 5.17
N LEU A 120 7.23 -6.76 5.70
CA LEU A 120 7.36 -7.35 7.03
C LEU A 120 8.31 -8.55 7.03
N ASN A 121 8.87 -8.85 8.20
CA ASN A 121 9.65 -10.06 8.41
C ASN A 121 8.75 -11.30 8.25
N ARG A 122 9.26 -12.34 7.60
CA ARG A 122 8.56 -13.61 7.40
C ARG A 122 8.22 -14.34 8.71
N GLY A 123 8.76 -13.92 9.84
CA GLY A 123 8.40 -14.42 11.16
C GLY A 123 6.91 -14.31 11.50
N VAL A 124 6.18 -13.36 10.88
CA VAL A 124 4.72 -13.26 11.00
C VAL A 124 4.04 -14.55 10.53
N ASP A 125 4.53 -15.15 9.43
CA ASP A 125 3.93 -16.35 8.84
C ASP A 125 4.07 -17.61 9.72
N SER A 126 4.99 -17.62 10.68
CA SER A 126 5.22 -18.75 11.59
C SER A 126 4.46 -18.65 12.91
N ARG A 127 3.91 -17.47 13.27
CA ARG A 127 3.16 -17.28 14.51
C ARG A 127 1.74 -17.82 14.40
N GLN A 128 1.17 -18.18 15.55
CA GLN A 128 -0.25 -18.55 15.64
C GLN A 128 -1.15 -17.33 15.32
N ASP A 129 -0.87 -16.19 15.93
CA ASP A 129 -1.47 -14.91 15.57
C ASP A 129 -0.65 -14.25 14.47
N LYS A 130 -1.25 -14.16 13.28
CA LYS A 130 -0.66 -13.57 12.08
C LYS A 130 -0.84 -12.04 12.03
N ARG A 131 -1.41 -11.45 13.07
CA ARG A 131 -1.60 -10.00 13.16
C ARG A 131 -0.24 -9.30 13.22
N PRO A 132 0.07 -8.38 12.31
CA PRO A 132 1.35 -7.71 12.28
C PRO A 132 1.52 -6.78 13.49
N THR A 133 2.74 -6.69 13.97
CA THR A 133 3.15 -5.85 15.10
C THR A 133 4.42 -5.07 14.75
N MET A 134 4.78 -4.09 15.57
CA MET A 134 6.00 -3.30 15.40
C MET A 134 7.27 -4.15 15.30
N SER A 135 7.33 -5.27 16.04
CA SER A 135 8.48 -6.17 16.00
C SER A 135 8.70 -6.85 14.65
N ASP A 136 7.69 -6.86 13.80
CA ASP A 136 7.77 -7.41 12.44
C ASP A 136 8.50 -6.47 11.48
N LEU A 137 8.71 -5.22 11.88
CA LEU A 137 9.60 -4.24 11.23
C LEU A 137 11.05 -4.36 11.74
N ARG A 138 11.43 -5.45 12.38
CA ARG A 138 12.69 -5.64 13.13
C ARG A 138 13.96 -5.34 12.33
N ASP A 139 13.98 -5.65 11.04
CA ASP A 139 15.11 -5.30 10.16
C ASP A 139 15.14 -3.81 9.80
N SER A 140 14.24 -3.03 10.37
CA SER A 140 13.97 -1.63 10.05
C SER A 140 13.68 -0.80 11.30
N GLY A 141 14.33 -1.09 12.44
CA GLY A 141 14.14 -0.35 13.69
C GLY A 141 14.31 1.16 13.55
N GLU A 142 15.11 1.61 12.59
CA GLU A 142 15.24 3.01 12.22
C GLU A 142 13.96 3.58 11.57
N ILE A 143 13.23 2.74 10.79
CA ILE A 143 11.93 3.16 10.22
C ILE A 143 10.95 3.47 11.35
N GLU A 144 10.94 2.65 12.40
CA GLU A 144 10.10 2.89 13.55
C GLU A 144 10.39 4.25 14.19
N GLN A 145 11.64 4.64 14.30
CA GLN A 145 12.03 5.93 14.90
C GLN A 145 11.66 7.12 14.00
N ASP A 146 11.89 7.00 12.70
CA ASP A 146 11.73 8.09 11.73
C ASP A 146 10.26 8.35 11.35
N ALA A 147 9.45 7.29 11.23
CA ALA A 147 8.06 7.41 10.81
C ALA A 147 7.21 8.17 11.85
N ASP A 148 6.35 9.05 11.37
CA ASP A 148 5.34 9.73 12.22
C ASP A 148 4.12 8.85 12.45
N VAL A 149 3.77 8.04 11.43
CA VAL A 149 2.64 7.10 11.45
C VAL A 149 3.13 5.78 10.88
N ILE A 150 2.72 4.67 11.51
CA ILE A 150 2.92 3.31 11.00
C ILE A 150 1.57 2.62 10.95
N LEU A 151 1.22 2.14 9.75
CA LEU A 151 -0.03 1.48 9.45
C LEU A 151 0.24 0.06 8.96
N PHE A 152 -0.50 -0.91 9.48
CA PHE A 152 -0.50 -2.27 8.98
C PHE A 152 -1.86 -2.61 8.37
N PRO A 153 -1.99 -2.69 7.04
CA PRO A 153 -3.15 -3.30 6.42
C PRO A 153 -3.15 -4.81 6.72
N PHE A 154 -4.21 -5.31 7.31
CA PHE A 154 -4.33 -6.71 7.66
C PHE A 154 -5.60 -7.33 7.09
N ARG A 155 -5.47 -8.54 6.57
CA ARG A 155 -6.56 -9.34 6.01
C ARG A 155 -6.47 -10.76 6.57
N PRO A 156 -7.34 -11.15 7.51
CA PRO A 156 -7.31 -12.48 8.11
C PRO A 156 -7.40 -13.62 7.07
N ALA A 157 -8.22 -13.41 6.04
CA ALA A 157 -8.40 -14.40 4.96
C ALA A 157 -7.12 -14.75 4.21
N ALA A 158 -6.12 -13.88 4.17
CA ALA A 158 -4.83 -14.14 3.52
C ALA A 158 -4.05 -15.28 4.20
N TYR A 159 -4.32 -15.52 5.48
CA TYR A 159 -3.66 -16.53 6.31
C TYR A 159 -4.58 -17.71 6.66
N CYS A 160 -5.82 -17.69 6.21
CA CYS A 160 -6.82 -18.69 6.53
C CYS A 160 -6.75 -19.86 5.53
N GLU A 161 -6.51 -21.08 6.02
CA GLU A 161 -6.48 -22.28 5.19
C GLU A 161 -7.82 -22.56 4.52
N LYS A 162 -8.93 -22.46 5.26
CA LYS A 162 -10.28 -22.63 4.69
C LYS A 162 -10.57 -21.63 3.58
N CYS A 163 -10.13 -20.37 3.71
CA CYS A 163 -10.25 -19.39 2.62
C CYS A 163 -9.41 -19.72 1.41
N ARG A 164 -8.19 -20.22 1.61
CA ARG A 164 -7.30 -20.67 0.54
C ARG A 164 -7.90 -21.86 -0.22
N ASP A 165 -8.47 -22.80 0.51
CA ASP A 165 -9.06 -24.03 -0.02
C ASP A 165 -10.52 -23.84 -0.47
N LYS A 166 -11.05 -22.60 -0.34
CA LYS A 166 -12.42 -22.20 -0.73
C LYS A 166 -13.52 -23.01 -0.01
N ILE A 167 -13.28 -23.36 1.24
CA ILE A 167 -14.25 -24.07 2.07
C ILE A 167 -15.26 -23.08 2.61
N ASP A 168 -16.54 -23.36 2.38
CA ASP A 168 -17.70 -22.64 2.95
C ASP A 168 -18.57 -23.66 3.69
N ASP A 169 -18.65 -23.55 5.01
CA ASP A 169 -19.34 -24.50 5.86
C ASP A 169 -20.00 -23.78 7.06
N MET A 170 -20.70 -24.52 7.92
CA MET A 170 -21.36 -23.96 9.10
C MET A 170 -20.41 -23.27 10.08
N THR A 171 -19.12 -23.56 10.01
CA THR A 171 -18.07 -22.99 10.91
C THR A 171 -17.27 -21.88 10.23
N HIS A 172 -17.43 -21.67 8.93
CA HIS A 172 -16.64 -20.70 8.16
C HIS A 172 -17.43 -20.13 6.98
N ASN A 173 -17.92 -18.91 7.12
CA ASN A 173 -18.52 -18.16 6.02
C ASN A 173 -17.40 -17.59 5.15
N LEU A 174 -17.16 -18.23 4.01
CA LEU A 174 -16.07 -17.89 3.09
C LEU A 174 -16.16 -16.43 2.61
N VAL A 175 -17.34 -16.00 2.17
CA VAL A 175 -17.55 -14.66 1.60
C VAL A 175 -17.32 -13.59 2.66
N ALA A 176 -17.91 -13.74 3.83
CA ALA A 176 -17.77 -12.81 4.93
C ALA A 176 -16.31 -12.72 5.36
N HIS A 177 -15.62 -13.86 5.53
CA HIS A 177 -14.23 -13.88 5.96
C HIS A 177 -13.27 -13.29 4.92
N GLN A 178 -13.48 -13.59 3.62
CA GLN A 178 -12.66 -13.04 2.53
C GLN A 178 -12.78 -11.52 2.40
N SER A 179 -13.91 -10.95 2.80
CA SER A 179 -14.14 -9.49 2.78
C SER A 179 -13.59 -8.76 4.00
N GLN A 180 -13.27 -9.46 5.09
CA GLN A 180 -12.73 -8.84 6.29
C GLN A 180 -11.34 -8.26 6.04
N ALA A 181 -11.19 -7.03 6.49
CA ALA A 181 -9.92 -6.33 6.51
C ALA A 181 -9.89 -5.30 7.64
N GLU A 182 -8.71 -4.87 8.00
CA GLU A 182 -8.51 -3.77 8.95
C GLU A 182 -7.24 -3.01 8.63
N VAL A 183 -7.19 -1.77 9.07
CA VAL A 183 -5.96 -0.97 9.12
C VAL A 183 -5.62 -0.76 10.58
N ILE A 184 -4.47 -1.29 10.99
CA ILE A 184 -3.96 -1.17 12.35
C ILE A 184 -3.04 0.04 12.40
N ILE A 185 -3.37 1.02 13.25
CA ILE A 185 -2.52 2.17 13.53
C ILE A 185 -1.60 1.78 14.70
N GLU A 186 -0.41 1.30 14.37
CA GLU A 186 0.53 0.82 15.39
C GLU A 186 1.32 1.97 16.02
N LYS A 187 1.64 2.99 15.23
CA LYS A 187 2.29 4.20 15.69
C LYS A 187 1.60 5.43 15.12
N GLN A 188 1.39 6.42 15.98
CA GLN A 188 0.96 7.76 15.59
C GLN A 188 1.55 8.78 16.59
N ARG A 189 2.33 9.75 16.09
CA ARG A 189 2.97 10.74 16.98
C ARG A 189 1.97 11.68 17.63
N ASN A 190 0.93 12.07 16.91
CA ASN A 190 -0.02 13.12 17.33
C ASN A 190 -1.43 12.57 17.55
N GLY A 191 -1.58 11.27 17.82
CA GLY A 191 -2.88 10.65 18.04
C GLY A 191 -2.79 9.29 18.74
N GLU A 192 -3.88 8.59 18.76
CA GLU A 192 -3.98 7.27 19.39
C GLU A 192 -3.18 6.23 18.60
N ARG A 193 -2.56 5.30 19.32
CA ARG A 193 -1.86 4.13 18.78
C ARG A 193 -2.55 2.84 19.21
N ASN A 194 -2.23 1.75 18.54
CA ASN A 194 -2.86 0.43 18.74
C ASN A 194 -4.37 0.47 18.47
N VAL A 195 -4.78 1.31 17.52
CA VAL A 195 -6.17 1.42 17.06
C VAL A 195 -6.34 0.59 15.81
N SER A 196 -7.39 -0.21 15.77
CA SER A 196 -7.78 -0.94 14.58
C SER A 196 -9.01 -0.31 13.93
N ILE A 197 -8.91 0.00 12.66
CA ILE A 197 -10.01 0.54 11.85
C ILE A 197 -10.52 -0.60 10.98
N PRO A 198 -11.75 -1.10 11.23
CA PRO A 198 -12.33 -2.15 10.41
C PRO A 198 -12.60 -1.64 8.98
N MET A 199 -12.30 -2.49 8.02
CA MET A 199 -12.44 -2.22 6.60
C MET A 199 -13.12 -3.39 5.90
N VAL A 200 -13.64 -3.15 4.71
CA VAL A 200 -14.10 -4.20 3.79
C VAL A 200 -13.13 -4.30 2.62
N TRP A 201 -12.71 -5.52 2.31
CA TRP A 201 -11.91 -5.81 1.13
C TRP A 201 -12.78 -6.33 -0.02
N HIS A 202 -12.79 -5.61 -1.12
CA HIS A 202 -13.42 -6.03 -2.37
C HIS A 202 -12.36 -6.60 -3.33
N GLY A 203 -12.09 -7.90 -3.22
CA GLY A 203 -11.01 -8.55 -3.97
C GLY A 203 -11.16 -8.44 -5.49
N HIS A 204 -12.38 -8.48 -6.01
CA HIS A 204 -12.65 -8.34 -7.44
C HIS A 204 -12.23 -6.96 -7.99
N TYR A 205 -12.32 -5.91 -7.14
CA TYR A 205 -11.99 -4.52 -7.50
C TYR A 205 -10.62 -4.10 -6.96
N GLN A 206 -9.90 -4.98 -6.24
CA GLN A 206 -8.62 -4.68 -5.58
C GLN A 206 -8.73 -3.42 -4.68
N ARG A 207 -9.82 -3.33 -3.88
CA ARG A 207 -10.19 -2.12 -3.15
C ARG A 207 -10.51 -2.40 -1.69
N PHE A 208 -9.96 -1.54 -0.81
CA PHE A 208 -10.43 -1.40 0.57
C PHE A 208 -11.49 -0.30 0.65
N GLU A 209 -12.54 -0.53 1.41
CA GLU A 209 -13.56 0.47 1.73
C GLU A 209 -13.75 0.53 3.25
N SER A 210 -14.12 1.72 3.74
CA SER A 210 -14.50 1.87 5.14
C SER A 210 -15.76 1.05 5.40
N LEU A 211 -15.80 0.41 6.57
CA LEU A 211 -17.04 -0.15 7.07
C LEU A 211 -17.90 1.04 7.52
N GLU A 212 -18.92 1.39 6.75
CA GLU A 212 -19.90 2.37 7.21
C GLU A 212 -20.59 1.77 8.44
N MET A 213 -20.17 2.21 9.61
CA MET A 213 -20.95 1.99 10.82
C MET A 213 -22.18 2.89 10.66
N GLY A 214 -23.33 2.29 10.35
CA GLY A 214 -24.59 3.02 10.25
C GLY A 214 -24.76 3.88 11.50
N LYS A 215 -24.93 5.19 11.28
CA LYS A 215 -25.34 6.13 12.31
C LYS A 215 -26.80 5.91 12.63
#